data_4bcb72833acc57c15e219ad29896c388
#
_entry.id   4bcb72833acc57c15e219ad29896c388
#
_cell.length_a   1.000
_cell.length_b   1.000
_cell.length_c   1.000
_cell.angle_alpha   90.00
_cell.angle_beta   90.00
_cell.angle_gamma   90.00
#
_symmetry.space_group_name_H-M   'P 1'
#
loop_
_entity.id
_entity.type
_entity.pdbx_description
1 polymer ?
#
loop_
_entity_poly.entity_id
_entity_poly.type
_entity_poly.pdbx_seq_one_letter_code
_entity_poly.pdbx_strand_id
1 'polypeptide(L)'
;LYGGLALVVVVCLLVHRYLKSPMGEALSAVETNEIRLEYLGVSVPRVLLSAYTLSAALAGLGGGMHALLVGHVVPELAYWTTSGQLVLVAVLGGIGGVVGPFIGSFFLEMVRSFAVIYVADTWNLIVGGGLLIVIFFLPVGLYGLLDRLAARRSVK
;
A
#
# COMPACT_ATOMS: atom_id res chain seq x y z
N LEU A 1 -17.28 -8.66 -12.45
CA LEU A 1 -17.11 -7.34 -11.84
C LEU A 1 -17.56 -7.32 -10.37
N TYR A 2 -18.80 -7.71 -10.07
CA TYR A 2 -19.35 -7.69 -8.70
C TYR A 2 -18.60 -8.62 -7.73
N GLY A 3 -18.20 -9.80 -8.18
CA GLY A 3 -17.39 -10.73 -7.35
C GLY A 3 -16.03 -10.16 -6.95
N GLY A 4 -15.36 -9.45 -7.86
CA GLY A 4 -14.11 -8.77 -7.56
C GLY A 4 -14.28 -7.65 -6.54
N LEU A 5 -15.31 -6.82 -6.66
CA LEU A 5 -15.65 -5.78 -5.70
C LEU A 5 -15.95 -6.35 -4.31
N ALA A 6 -16.75 -7.40 -4.24
CA ALA A 6 -17.05 -8.08 -2.98
C ALA A 6 -15.78 -8.61 -2.31
N LEU A 7 -14.87 -9.23 -3.07
CA LEU A 7 -13.60 -9.75 -2.56
C LEU A 7 -12.71 -8.62 -2.03
N VAL A 8 -12.60 -7.51 -2.75
CA VAL A 8 -11.84 -6.33 -2.29
C VAL A 8 -12.38 -5.81 -0.96
N VAL A 9 -13.70 -5.69 -0.82
CA VAL A 9 -14.33 -5.24 0.43
C VAL A 9 -14.02 -6.20 1.58
N VAL A 10 -14.14 -7.50 1.35
CA VAL A 10 -13.82 -8.53 2.36
C VAL A 10 -12.35 -8.44 2.79
N VAL A 11 -11.43 -8.31 1.83
CA VAL A 11 -9.99 -8.16 2.09
C VAL A 11 -9.72 -6.89 2.90
N CYS A 12 -10.31 -5.76 2.54
CA CYS A 12 -10.17 -4.51 3.30
C CYS A 12 -10.64 -4.65 4.75
N LEU A 13 -11.77 -5.31 4.97
CA LEU A 13 -12.30 -5.57 6.31
C LEU A 13 -11.35 -6.48 7.12
N LEU A 14 -10.82 -7.54 6.50
CA LEU A 14 -9.87 -8.44 7.14
C LEU A 14 -8.58 -7.72 7.53
N VAL A 15 -8.00 -6.93 6.63
CA VAL A 15 -6.78 -6.15 6.90
C VAL A 15 -7.04 -5.11 7.99
N HIS A 16 -8.16 -4.39 7.93
CA HIS A 16 -8.53 -3.43 8.95
C HIS A 16 -8.68 -4.09 10.34
N ARG A 17 -9.32 -5.26 10.39
CA ARG A 17 -9.47 -6.03 11.61
C ARG A 17 -8.11 -6.53 12.13
N TYR A 18 -7.21 -6.97 11.25
CA TYR A 18 -5.86 -7.38 11.61
C TYR A 18 -5.05 -6.22 12.21
N LEU A 19 -5.08 -5.05 11.58
CA LEU A 19 -4.36 -3.86 12.06
C LEU A 19 -4.86 -3.38 13.43
N LYS A 20 -6.13 -3.59 13.75
CA LYS A 20 -6.71 -3.29 15.07
C LYS A 20 -6.58 -4.44 16.09
N SER A 21 -5.97 -5.55 15.70
CA SER A 21 -5.69 -6.66 16.62
C SER A 21 -4.42 -6.39 17.44
N PRO A 22 -4.22 -7.09 18.57
CA PRO A 22 -2.98 -6.99 19.35
C PRO A 22 -1.70 -7.25 18.52
N MET A 23 -1.81 -8.07 17.47
CA MET A 23 -0.72 -8.33 16.53
C MET A 23 -0.43 -7.12 15.64
N GLY A 24 -1.45 -6.42 15.18
CA GLY A 24 -1.30 -5.17 14.40
C GLY A 24 -0.71 -4.04 15.24
N GLU A 25 -1.14 -3.91 16.49
CA GLU A 25 -0.55 -2.94 17.43
C GLU A 25 0.91 -3.27 17.73
N ALA A 26 1.23 -4.56 17.95
CA ALA A 26 2.61 -4.99 18.12
C ALA A 26 3.46 -4.71 16.88
N LEU A 27 2.93 -4.89 15.66
CA LEU A 27 3.62 -4.57 14.42
C LEU A 27 3.98 -3.07 14.32
N SER A 28 3.05 -2.19 14.67
CA SER A 28 3.31 -0.75 14.74
C SER A 28 4.35 -0.38 15.81
N ALA A 29 4.36 -1.10 16.93
CA ALA A 29 5.35 -0.90 17.99
C ALA A 29 6.75 -1.38 17.58
N VAL A 30 6.87 -2.43 16.74
CA VAL A 30 8.16 -2.87 16.15
C VAL A 30 8.79 -1.74 15.34
N GLU A 31 8.02 -1.02 14.55
CA GLU A 31 8.51 0.12 13.76
C GLU A 31 9.13 1.22 14.62
N THR A 32 8.59 1.42 15.83
CA THR A 32 9.05 2.48 16.73
C THR A 32 10.26 2.05 17.58
N ASN A 33 10.22 0.86 18.17
CA ASN A 33 11.31 0.35 19.02
C ASN A 33 11.20 -1.16 19.26
N GLU A 34 11.91 -1.94 18.47
CA GLU A 34 11.94 -3.40 18.51
C GLU A 34 12.43 -3.94 19.88
N ILE A 35 13.47 -3.33 20.43
CA ILE A 35 14.08 -3.76 21.70
C ILE A 35 13.10 -3.64 22.88
N ARG A 36 12.31 -2.58 22.91
CA ARG A 36 11.31 -2.38 23.96
C ARG A 36 10.23 -3.46 23.94
N LEU A 37 9.86 -3.92 22.75
CA LEU A 37 8.86 -4.97 22.58
C LEU A 37 9.35 -6.32 23.11
N GLU A 38 10.62 -6.64 22.89
CA GLU A 38 11.24 -7.86 23.42
C GLU A 38 11.27 -7.88 24.95
N TYR A 39 11.58 -6.74 25.59
CA TYR A 39 11.52 -6.62 27.05
C TYR A 39 10.11 -6.82 27.63
N LEU A 40 9.07 -6.56 26.84
CA LEU A 40 7.67 -6.83 27.21
C LEU A 40 7.26 -8.30 26.98
N GLY A 41 8.18 -9.16 26.54
CA GLY A 41 7.95 -10.57 26.31
C GLY A 41 7.26 -10.90 24.98
N VAL A 42 7.14 -9.93 24.08
CA VAL A 42 6.57 -10.15 22.74
C VAL A 42 7.66 -10.61 21.79
N SER A 43 7.47 -11.76 21.16
CA SER A 43 8.43 -12.27 20.19
C SER A 43 8.30 -11.54 18.85
N VAL A 44 9.22 -10.60 18.57
CA VAL A 44 9.28 -9.82 17.34
C VAL A 44 9.27 -10.69 16.07
N PRO A 45 10.03 -11.83 15.99
CA PRO A 45 10.00 -12.67 14.81
C PRO A 45 8.61 -13.25 14.49
N ARG A 46 7.78 -13.55 15.51
CA ARG A 46 6.42 -14.06 15.29
C ARG A 46 5.48 -12.95 14.76
N VAL A 47 5.64 -11.73 15.25
CA VAL A 47 4.87 -10.57 14.77
C VAL A 47 5.19 -10.32 13.31
N LEU A 48 6.48 -10.27 12.95
CA LEU A 48 6.92 -10.09 11.58
C LEU A 48 6.46 -11.24 10.67
N LEU A 49 6.59 -12.50 11.12
CA LEU A 49 6.15 -13.65 10.34
C LEU A 49 4.65 -13.59 10.03
N SER A 50 3.82 -13.19 10.99
CA SER A 50 2.37 -13.04 10.78
C SER A 50 2.06 -11.97 9.73
N ALA A 51 2.77 -10.83 9.77
CA ALA A 51 2.61 -9.75 8.81
C ALA A 51 3.05 -10.16 7.40
N TYR A 52 4.20 -10.83 7.27
CA TYR A 52 4.68 -11.35 5.98
C TYR A 52 3.76 -12.40 5.40
N THR A 53 3.24 -13.32 6.22
CA THR A 53 2.30 -14.35 5.76
C THR A 53 1.01 -13.72 5.24
N LEU A 54 0.46 -12.74 5.98
CA LEU A 54 -0.72 -12.01 5.53
C LEU A 54 -0.46 -11.25 4.23
N SER A 55 0.67 -10.55 4.15
CA SER A 55 1.06 -9.81 2.94
C SER A 55 1.22 -10.73 1.72
N ALA A 56 1.86 -11.90 1.90
CA ALA A 56 2.01 -12.90 0.84
C ALA A 56 0.65 -13.45 0.36
N ALA A 57 -0.26 -13.72 1.30
CA ALA A 57 -1.62 -14.17 0.96
C ALA A 57 -2.39 -13.11 0.17
N LEU A 58 -2.28 -11.83 0.57
CA LEU A 58 -2.91 -10.71 -0.15
C LEU A 58 -2.31 -10.51 -1.54
N ALA A 59 -0.99 -10.63 -1.68
CA ALA A 59 -0.32 -10.56 -2.98
C ALA A 59 -0.77 -11.69 -3.91
N GLY A 60 -0.90 -12.92 -3.38
CA GLY A 60 -1.42 -14.06 -4.13
C GLY A 60 -2.86 -13.87 -4.60
N LEU A 61 -3.73 -13.35 -3.71
CA LEU A 61 -5.10 -13.00 -4.08
C LEU A 61 -5.15 -11.90 -5.15
N GLY A 62 -4.34 -10.86 -5.01
CA GLY A 62 -4.25 -9.77 -6.00
C GLY A 62 -3.77 -10.27 -7.36
N GLY A 63 -2.73 -11.10 -7.39
CA GLY A 63 -2.23 -11.71 -8.62
C GLY A 63 -3.25 -12.65 -9.27
N GLY A 64 -3.95 -13.46 -8.47
CA GLY A 64 -5.04 -14.32 -8.96
C GLY A 64 -6.21 -13.53 -9.56
N MET A 65 -6.62 -12.44 -8.93
CA MET A 65 -7.64 -11.54 -9.47
C MET A 65 -7.19 -10.89 -10.78
N HIS A 66 -5.94 -10.43 -10.82
CA HIS A 66 -5.38 -9.87 -12.05
C HIS A 66 -5.41 -10.88 -13.20
N ALA A 67 -4.98 -12.13 -12.93
CA ALA A 67 -5.01 -13.20 -13.92
C ALA A 67 -6.43 -13.50 -14.44
N LEU A 68 -7.44 -13.48 -13.56
CA LEU A 68 -8.83 -13.69 -13.95
C LEU A 68 -9.41 -12.53 -14.78
N LEU A 69 -8.99 -11.30 -14.53
CA LEU A 69 -9.47 -10.13 -15.27
C LEU A 69 -8.81 -10.00 -16.65
N VAL A 70 -7.52 -10.28 -16.72
CA VAL A 70 -6.73 -10.11 -17.96
C VAL A 70 -6.78 -11.39 -18.83
N GLY A 71 -7.10 -12.54 -18.21
CA GLY A 71 -7.19 -13.84 -18.92
C GLY A 71 -5.84 -14.53 -19.16
N HIS A 72 -4.74 -13.92 -18.79
CA HIS A 72 -3.40 -14.50 -18.89
C HIS A 72 -2.47 -13.97 -17.80
N VAL A 73 -1.41 -14.73 -17.51
CA VAL A 73 -0.37 -14.34 -16.56
C VAL A 73 0.89 -14.04 -17.35
N VAL A 74 1.45 -12.87 -17.17
CA VAL A 74 2.70 -12.45 -17.78
C VAL A 74 3.83 -12.54 -16.75
N PRO A 75 5.00 -13.16 -17.11
CA PRO A 75 6.13 -13.28 -16.19
C PRO A 75 6.67 -11.94 -15.66
N GLU A 76 6.42 -10.85 -16.38
CA GLU A 76 6.83 -9.49 -16.03
C GLU A 76 6.25 -9.02 -14.67
N LEU A 77 5.11 -9.58 -14.27
CA LEU A 77 4.51 -9.29 -12.95
C LEU A 77 5.37 -9.80 -11.77
N ALA A 78 6.26 -10.77 -12.02
CA ALA A 78 7.17 -11.30 -11.02
C ALA A 78 8.51 -10.54 -10.94
N TYR A 79 8.74 -9.57 -11.81
CA TYR A 79 9.97 -8.78 -11.78
C TYR A 79 10.00 -7.82 -10.58
N TRP A 80 11.21 -7.56 -10.09
CA TRP A 80 11.45 -6.60 -9.00
C TRP A 80 10.91 -5.20 -9.28
N THR A 81 10.84 -4.80 -10.56
CA THR A 81 10.26 -3.51 -10.98
C THR A 81 8.80 -3.35 -10.58
N THR A 82 8.01 -4.43 -10.72
CA THR A 82 6.60 -4.44 -10.29
C THR A 82 6.50 -4.32 -8.77
N SER A 83 7.34 -5.03 -8.03
CA SER A 83 7.41 -4.88 -6.57
C SER A 83 7.80 -3.45 -6.17
N GLY A 84 8.76 -2.85 -6.86
CA GLY A 84 9.12 -1.45 -6.68
C GLY A 84 7.93 -0.51 -6.88
N GLN A 85 7.15 -0.68 -7.96
CA GLN A 85 5.96 0.11 -8.22
C GLN A 85 4.91 -0.01 -7.10
N LEU A 86 4.69 -1.22 -6.56
CA LEU A 86 3.76 -1.42 -5.44
C LEU A 86 4.22 -0.72 -4.15
N VAL A 87 5.52 -0.77 -3.86
CA VAL A 87 6.10 0.00 -2.73
C VAL A 87 5.88 1.49 -2.94
N LEU A 88 6.09 1.98 -4.15
CA LEU A 88 5.87 3.39 -4.49
C LEU A 88 4.42 3.81 -4.29
N VAL A 89 3.46 2.99 -4.72
CA VAL A 89 2.01 3.21 -4.49
C VAL A 89 1.72 3.29 -2.99
N ALA A 90 2.31 2.39 -2.19
CA ALA A 90 2.10 2.38 -0.74
C ALA A 90 2.67 3.64 -0.08
N VAL A 91 3.87 4.07 -0.46
CA VAL A 91 4.51 5.30 0.08
C VAL A 91 3.72 6.55 -0.34
N LEU A 92 3.32 6.63 -1.61
CA LEU A 92 2.56 7.76 -2.17
C LEU A 92 1.19 7.88 -1.50
N GLY A 93 0.52 6.74 -1.27
CA GLY A 93 -0.77 6.69 -0.57
C GLY A 93 -0.65 7.04 0.91
N GLY A 94 0.48 6.76 1.53
CA GLY A 94 0.76 6.90 2.96
C GLY A 94 0.55 5.60 3.74
N ILE A 95 1.47 5.33 4.65
CA ILE A 95 1.58 4.06 5.40
C ILE A 95 0.59 3.98 6.57
N GLY A 96 -0.15 5.06 6.86
CA GLY A 96 -0.99 5.20 8.06
C GLY A 96 -2.33 4.44 8.06
N GLY A 97 -2.69 3.70 7.00
CA GLY A 97 -3.99 3.00 6.97
C GLY A 97 -4.29 2.22 5.71
N VAL A 98 -5.40 1.48 5.73
CA VAL A 98 -5.86 0.64 4.62
C VAL A 98 -6.27 1.46 3.39
N VAL A 99 -6.71 2.70 3.59
CA VAL A 99 -7.22 3.59 2.53
C VAL A 99 -6.07 4.24 1.74
N GLY A 100 -4.91 4.45 2.37
CA GLY A 100 -3.74 5.07 1.75
C GLY A 100 -3.35 4.45 0.40
N PRO A 101 -3.05 3.15 0.33
CA PRO A 101 -2.66 2.49 -0.92
C PRO A 101 -3.71 2.59 -2.03
N PHE A 102 -5.02 2.65 -1.70
CA PHE A 102 -6.08 2.84 -2.71
C PHE A 102 -6.02 4.24 -3.33
N ILE A 103 -5.81 5.27 -2.51
CA ILE A 103 -5.64 6.65 -3.00
C ILE A 103 -4.35 6.74 -3.83
N GLY A 104 -3.27 6.13 -3.36
CA GLY A 104 -1.99 6.08 -4.05
C GLY A 104 -2.08 5.37 -5.41
N SER A 105 -2.73 4.21 -5.47
CA SER A 105 -2.92 3.48 -6.73
C SER A 105 -3.81 4.23 -7.72
N PHE A 106 -4.90 4.84 -7.25
CA PHE A 106 -5.78 5.65 -8.09
C PHE A 106 -5.03 6.85 -8.69
N PHE A 107 -4.26 7.55 -7.86
CA PHE A 107 -3.47 8.71 -8.31
C PHE A 107 -2.38 8.30 -9.32
N LEU A 108 -1.67 7.21 -9.04
CA LEU A 108 -0.61 6.71 -9.92
C LEU A 108 -1.18 6.25 -11.26
N GLU A 109 -2.33 5.55 -11.26
CA GLU A 109 -2.98 5.09 -12.49
C GLU A 109 -3.54 6.27 -13.30
N MET A 110 -4.03 7.31 -12.63
CA MET A 110 -4.44 8.55 -13.29
C MET A 110 -3.26 9.23 -13.99
N VAL A 111 -2.13 9.38 -13.29
CA VAL A 111 -0.89 9.95 -13.87
C VAL A 111 -0.41 9.09 -15.04
N ARG A 112 -0.42 7.77 -14.88
CA ARG A 112 -0.04 6.83 -15.94
C ARG A 112 -0.90 6.98 -17.19
N SER A 113 -2.21 7.08 -17.00
CA SER A 113 -3.18 7.22 -18.11
C SER A 113 -2.93 8.49 -18.92
N PHE A 114 -2.61 9.60 -18.24
CA PHE A 114 -2.24 10.85 -18.93
C PHE A 114 -0.85 10.76 -19.58
N ALA A 115 0.13 10.20 -18.89
CA ALA A 115 1.50 10.10 -19.40
C ALA A 115 1.60 9.25 -20.67
N VAL A 116 0.87 8.15 -20.77
CA VAL A 116 0.85 7.27 -21.95
C VAL A 116 0.29 8.00 -23.18
N ILE A 117 -0.66 8.92 -23.00
CA ILE A 117 -1.26 9.66 -24.11
C ILE A 117 -0.28 10.68 -24.70
N TYR A 118 0.52 11.33 -23.85
CA TYR A 118 1.36 12.47 -24.28
C TYR A 118 2.82 12.08 -24.52
N VAL A 119 3.38 11.07 -23.84
CA VAL A 119 4.82 10.76 -23.86
C VAL A 119 5.07 9.26 -23.64
N ALA A 120 4.71 8.45 -24.64
CA ALA A 120 4.74 6.99 -24.54
C ALA A 120 6.12 6.39 -24.16
N ASP A 121 7.23 6.96 -24.66
CA ASP A 121 8.59 6.46 -24.44
C ASP A 121 9.25 6.95 -23.14
N THR A 122 8.75 8.01 -22.54
CA THR A 122 9.39 8.66 -21.38
C THR A 122 8.55 8.53 -20.10
N TRP A 123 7.53 7.67 -20.13
CA TRP A 123 6.60 7.52 -19.01
C TRP A 123 7.31 7.13 -17.69
N ASN A 124 8.37 6.29 -17.77
CA ASN A 124 9.17 5.92 -16.60
C ASN A 124 9.88 7.11 -15.94
N LEU A 125 10.33 8.08 -16.74
CA LEU A 125 10.93 9.32 -16.25
C LEU A 125 9.89 10.22 -15.56
N ILE A 126 8.69 10.32 -16.12
CA ILE A 126 7.61 11.13 -15.55
C ILE A 126 7.15 10.52 -14.22
N VAL A 127 7.00 9.20 -14.15
CA VAL A 127 6.65 8.50 -12.91
C VAL A 127 7.76 8.63 -11.88
N GLY A 128 9.01 8.41 -12.26
CA GLY A 128 10.16 8.57 -11.36
C GLY A 128 10.32 10.01 -10.87
N GLY A 129 10.20 11.00 -11.74
CA GLY A 129 10.26 12.42 -11.40
C GLY A 129 9.09 12.87 -10.53
N GLY A 130 7.88 12.46 -10.88
CA GLY A 130 6.68 12.72 -10.08
C GLY A 130 6.79 12.14 -8.69
N LEU A 131 7.38 10.97 -8.57
CA LEU A 131 7.63 10.27 -7.33
C LEU A 131 8.66 10.99 -6.46
N LEU A 132 9.76 11.47 -7.05
CA LEU A 132 10.73 12.30 -6.34
C LEU A 132 10.05 13.56 -5.77
N ILE A 133 9.20 14.21 -6.56
CA ILE A 133 8.43 15.39 -6.10
C ILE A 133 7.54 15.02 -4.92
N VAL A 134 6.81 13.90 -5.00
CA VAL A 134 5.92 13.47 -3.92
C VAL A 134 6.71 13.14 -2.64
N ILE A 135 7.82 12.42 -2.73
CA ILE A 135 8.66 12.09 -1.57
C ILE A 135 9.24 13.36 -0.92
N PHE A 136 9.67 14.34 -1.70
CA PHE A 136 10.21 15.59 -1.18
C PHE A 136 9.14 16.51 -0.56
N PHE A 137 7.96 16.57 -1.15
CA PHE A 137 6.90 17.51 -0.72
C PHE A 137 5.86 16.88 0.21
N LEU A 138 5.68 15.54 0.17
CA LEU A 138 4.71 14.83 0.99
C LEU A 138 5.35 13.66 1.78
N PRO A 139 6.21 13.94 2.75
CA PRO A 139 6.89 12.87 3.52
C PRO A 139 5.93 12.00 4.34
N VAL A 140 4.67 12.38 4.49
CA VAL A 140 3.62 11.65 5.24
C VAL A 140 2.61 10.98 4.30
N GLY A 141 2.80 11.09 2.97
CA GLY A 141 1.87 10.59 1.96
C GLY A 141 0.57 11.40 1.85
N LEU A 142 -0.22 11.11 0.81
CA LEU A 142 -1.49 11.79 0.55
C LEU A 142 -2.52 11.60 1.67
N TYR A 143 -2.55 10.41 2.28
CA TYR A 143 -3.45 10.10 3.38
C TYR A 143 -3.14 10.94 4.63
N GLY A 144 -1.88 11.11 4.99
CA GLY A 144 -1.49 11.93 6.13
C GLY A 144 -1.83 13.42 5.97
N LEU A 145 -1.90 13.90 4.74
CA LEU A 145 -2.35 15.26 4.45
C LEU A 145 -3.86 15.40 4.65
N LEU A 146 -4.63 14.41 4.21
CA LEU A 146 -6.09 14.37 4.40
C LEU A 146 -6.46 14.27 5.88
N ASP A 147 -5.73 13.47 6.66
CA ASP A 147 -5.95 13.30 8.10
C ASP A 147 -5.66 14.59 8.88
N ARG A 148 -4.60 15.31 8.52
CA ARG A 148 -4.29 16.63 9.09
C ARG A 148 -5.34 17.69 8.74
N LEU A 149 -5.91 17.64 7.53
CA LEU A 149 -6.98 18.56 7.13
C LEU A 149 -8.32 18.22 7.82
N ALA A 150 -8.61 16.94 8.03
CA ALA A 150 -9.78 16.47 8.76
C ALA A 150 -9.69 16.83 10.25
N ALA A 151 -8.53 16.62 10.88
CA ALA A 151 -8.29 16.98 12.27
C ALA A 151 -8.42 18.50 12.53
N ARG A 152 -8.04 19.34 11.57
CA ARG A 152 -8.26 20.80 11.67
C ARG A 152 -9.73 21.23 11.61
N ARG A 153 -10.60 20.39 11.04
CA ARG A 153 -12.06 20.68 11.01
C ARG A 153 -12.79 20.31 12.29
N SER A 154 -12.23 19.42 13.11
CA SER A 154 -12.86 18.97 14.36
C SER A 154 -12.55 19.89 15.58
N VAL A 155 -11.70 20.90 15.41
CA VAL A 155 -11.30 21.87 16.45
C VAL A 155 -12.00 23.24 16.26
N LYS A 156 -12.98 23.32 15.38
CA LYS A 156 -13.92 24.45 15.29
C LYS A 156 -15.31 23.97 15.62
#